data_c1192b3d839aab6677c6fadba8d33524
#
_entry.id   c1192b3d839aab6677c6fadba8d33524
#
_cell.length_a   1.000
_cell.length_b   1.000
_cell.length_c   1.000
_cell.angle_alpha   90.00
_cell.angle_beta   90.00
_cell.angle_gamma   90.00
#
_symmetry.space_group_name_H-M   'P 1'
#
loop_
_entity.id
_entity.type
_entity.pdbx_description
1 polymer ?
#
loop_
_entity_poly.entity_id
_entity_poly.type
_entity_poly.pdbx_seq_one_letter_code
_entity_poly.pdbx_strand_id
1 'polypeptide(L)'
;VVHTHSTYATTWAQAGLDIPSLGTTHADYFHRAVPCTGDMTHAQIDGDYEAETGAVIVERFRGLDPLHTPGVLVKNHGPFAWGRDAHEAVYNATVLEQVAKMAFVTKLLNPTAGIDPLLVEKHFRRKHGPDAYYGQK
;
A
#
# COMPACT_ATOMS: atom_id res chain seq x y z
N VAL A 1 -2.85 13.71 1.12
CA VAL A 1 -1.78 12.71 1.28
C VAL A 1 -1.26 12.78 2.70
N VAL A 2 -0.94 11.62 3.27
CA VAL A 2 -0.32 11.45 4.59
C VAL A 2 0.95 10.63 4.41
N HIS A 3 2.02 11.07 5.04
CA HIS A 3 3.28 10.33 5.15
C HIS A 3 3.59 10.03 6.61
N THR A 4 4.07 8.84 6.89
CA THR A 4 4.47 8.39 8.22
C THR A 4 5.73 7.54 8.16
N HIS A 5 6.34 7.29 9.32
CA HIS A 5 7.36 6.25 9.51
C HIS A 5 6.82 5.16 10.45
N SER A 6 5.60 4.70 10.18
CA SER A 6 4.97 3.66 10.98
C SER A 6 5.76 2.35 10.88
N THR A 7 5.85 1.62 11.98
CA THR A 7 6.87 0.59 12.19
C THR A 7 6.87 -0.50 11.14
N TYR A 8 5.72 -1.12 10.88
CA TYR A 8 5.66 -2.28 9.98
C TYR A 8 5.71 -1.89 8.51
N ALA A 9 5.00 -0.83 8.12
CA ALA A 9 5.06 -0.35 6.74
C ALA A 9 6.47 0.14 6.39
N THR A 10 7.14 0.85 7.30
CA THR A 10 8.54 1.27 7.11
C THR A 10 9.49 0.07 7.06
N THR A 11 9.25 -0.99 7.83
CA THR A 11 10.04 -2.23 7.75
C THR A 11 9.96 -2.85 6.34
N TRP A 12 8.77 -2.92 5.73
CA TRP A 12 8.61 -3.38 4.35
C TRP A 12 9.32 -2.45 3.35
N ALA A 13 9.20 -1.13 3.54
CA ALA A 13 9.90 -0.14 2.72
C ALA A 13 11.43 -0.31 2.78
N GLN A 14 12.00 -0.51 3.97
CA GLN A 14 13.43 -0.77 4.17
C GLN A 14 13.87 -2.08 3.52
N ALA A 15 13.02 -3.10 3.55
CA ALA A 15 13.27 -4.36 2.87
C ALA A 15 13.18 -4.25 1.34
N GLY A 16 12.61 -3.15 0.80
CA GLY A 16 12.40 -2.95 -0.63
C GLY A 16 11.37 -3.92 -1.22
N LEU A 17 10.37 -4.31 -0.43
CA LEU A 17 9.36 -5.30 -0.80
C LEU A 17 7.96 -4.69 -0.78
N ASP A 18 7.14 -5.11 -1.74
CA ASP A 18 5.70 -4.85 -1.71
C ASP A 18 5.07 -5.56 -0.50
N ILE A 19 4.04 -4.96 0.12
CA ILE A 19 3.24 -5.66 1.13
C ILE A 19 2.27 -6.59 0.40
N PRO A 20 2.42 -7.92 0.51
CA PRO A 20 1.58 -8.85 -0.22
C PRO A 20 0.16 -8.89 0.33
N SER A 21 -0.84 -9.05 -0.54
CA SER A 21 -2.20 -9.37 -0.11
C SER A 21 -2.26 -10.82 0.33
N LEU A 22 -2.48 -11.06 1.63
CA LEU A 22 -2.49 -12.40 2.23
C LEU A 22 -3.81 -12.75 2.91
N GLY A 23 -4.75 -11.81 2.95
CA GLY A 23 -6.03 -12.02 3.61
C GLY A 23 -7.10 -11.05 3.16
N THR A 24 -8.33 -11.35 3.55
CA THR A 24 -9.52 -10.58 3.17
C THR A 24 -9.52 -9.16 3.74
N THR A 25 -8.91 -8.94 4.90
CA THR A 25 -8.73 -7.59 5.47
C THR A 25 -7.92 -6.70 4.54
N HIS A 26 -6.81 -7.20 4.00
CA HIS A 26 -6.02 -6.46 3.00
C HIS A 26 -6.87 -6.18 1.74
N ALA A 27 -7.52 -7.23 1.21
CA ALA A 27 -8.32 -7.14 -0.01
C ALA A 27 -9.52 -6.17 0.09
N ASP A 28 -10.05 -5.96 1.28
CA ASP A 28 -11.14 -5.00 1.51
C ASP A 28 -10.73 -3.53 1.30
N TYR A 29 -9.43 -3.21 1.34
CA TYR A 29 -8.92 -1.84 1.27
C TYR A 29 -7.94 -1.59 0.13
N PHE A 30 -7.18 -2.61 -0.26
CA PHE A 30 -6.19 -2.56 -1.33
C PHE A 30 -6.44 -3.72 -2.28
N HIS A 31 -6.73 -3.40 -3.54
CA HIS A 31 -7.07 -4.42 -4.55
C HIS A 31 -5.93 -5.43 -4.79
N ARG A 32 -4.68 -4.97 -4.62
CA ARG A 32 -3.47 -5.79 -4.84
C ARG A 32 -2.48 -5.56 -3.70
N ALA A 33 -1.27 -6.08 -3.85
CA ALA A 33 -0.17 -5.74 -2.97
C ALA A 33 -0.01 -4.21 -2.89
N VAL A 34 0.33 -3.67 -1.71
CA VAL A 34 0.76 -2.27 -1.60
C VAL A 34 2.15 -2.17 -2.20
N PRO A 35 2.35 -1.39 -3.27
CA PRO A 35 3.61 -1.36 -4.00
C PRO A 35 4.72 -0.65 -3.23
N CYS A 36 5.96 -1.11 -3.43
CA CYS A 36 7.17 -0.41 -3.03
C CYS A 36 7.85 0.19 -4.27
N THR A 37 8.41 1.39 -4.16
CA THR A 37 9.19 2.02 -5.24
C THR A 37 10.52 1.31 -5.44
N GLY A 38 11.18 1.54 -6.59
CA GLY A 38 12.59 1.23 -6.78
C GLY A 38 13.50 2.16 -5.97
N ASP A 39 14.81 1.97 -6.13
CA ASP A 39 15.81 2.89 -5.58
C ASP A 39 15.76 4.25 -6.29
N MET A 40 15.98 5.31 -5.53
CA MET A 40 16.26 6.62 -6.09
C MET A 40 17.71 6.67 -6.60
N THR A 41 17.93 7.33 -7.73
CA THR A 41 19.27 7.58 -8.25
C THR A 41 19.99 8.65 -7.41
N HIS A 42 21.31 8.69 -7.48
CA HIS A 42 22.09 9.74 -6.80
C HIS A 42 21.63 11.16 -7.21
N ALA A 43 21.33 11.37 -8.49
CA ALA A 43 20.86 12.67 -8.98
C ALA A 43 19.49 13.06 -8.36
N GLN A 44 18.62 12.10 -8.12
CA GLN A 44 17.33 12.35 -7.46
C GLN A 44 17.52 12.64 -5.96
N ILE A 45 18.47 11.96 -5.31
CA ILE A 45 18.76 12.17 -3.89
C ILE A 45 19.41 13.54 -3.65
N ASP A 46 20.34 13.95 -4.54
CA ASP A 46 21.06 15.22 -4.44
C ASP A 46 20.28 16.42 -4.99
N GLY A 47 19.16 16.17 -5.71
CA GLY A 47 18.29 17.19 -6.31
C GLY A 47 17.21 17.70 -5.38
N ASP A 48 16.04 18.01 -5.95
CA ASP A 48 14.83 18.34 -5.17
C ASP A 48 14.22 17.04 -4.62
N TYR A 49 14.72 16.60 -3.48
CA TYR A 49 14.41 15.30 -2.87
C TYR A 49 12.92 15.06 -2.69
N GLU A 50 12.16 16.07 -2.27
CA GLU A 50 10.72 15.97 -2.07
C GLU A 50 9.97 15.79 -3.39
N ALA A 51 10.32 16.56 -4.41
CA ALA A 51 9.75 16.42 -5.75
C ALA A 51 10.11 15.08 -6.39
N GLU A 52 11.38 14.65 -6.25
CA GLU A 52 11.86 13.36 -6.77
C GLU A 52 11.20 12.17 -6.04
N THR A 53 10.94 12.28 -4.74
CA THR A 53 10.14 11.30 -4.00
C THR A 53 8.74 11.18 -4.59
N GLY A 54 8.11 12.31 -4.93
CA GLY A 54 6.84 12.32 -5.66
C GLY A 54 6.95 11.65 -7.04
N ALA A 55 8.01 11.92 -7.76
CA ALA A 55 8.24 11.37 -9.11
C ALA A 55 8.38 9.84 -9.11
N VAL A 56 9.13 9.26 -8.17
CA VAL A 56 9.27 7.79 -8.05
C VAL A 56 7.96 7.11 -7.65
N ILE A 57 7.10 7.79 -6.86
CA ILE A 57 5.77 7.30 -6.54
C ILE A 57 4.91 7.26 -7.81
N VAL A 58 4.86 8.34 -8.58
CA VAL A 58 4.09 8.42 -9.84
C VAL A 58 4.58 7.36 -10.83
N GLU A 59 5.88 7.18 -10.95
CA GLU A 59 6.48 6.13 -11.80
C GLU A 59 6.03 4.74 -11.38
N ARG A 60 6.04 4.44 -10.08
CA ARG A 60 5.63 3.13 -9.54
C ARG A 60 4.17 2.83 -9.80
N PHE A 61 3.35 3.86 -9.96
CA PHE A 61 1.91 3.74 -10.24
C PHE A 61 1.56 3.63 -11.73
N ARG A 62 2.54 3.62 -12.65
CA ARG A 62 2.25 3.35 -14.06
C ARG A 62 1.58 1.99 -14.22
N GLY A 63 0.32 2.00 -14.66
CA GLY A 63 -0.51 0.79 -14.82
C GLY A 63 -1.19 0.30 -13.54
N LEU A 64 -1.11 1.04 -12.44
CA LEU A 64 -1.89 0.81 -11.22
C LEU A 64 -2.95 1.90 -11.05
N ASP A 65 -4.10 1.51 -10.51
CA ASP A 65 -5.15 2.48 -10.16
C ASP A 65 -4.94 2.98 -8.72
N PRO A 66 -4.64 4.29 -8.54
CA PRO A 66 -4.41 4.86 -7.22
C PRO A 66 -5.67 4.93 -6.36
N LEU A 67 -6.87 4.82 -6.93
CA LEU A 67 -8.12 4.74 -6.17
C LEU A 67 -8.34 3.34 -5.61
N HIS A 68 -7.81 2.33 -6.26
CA HIS A 68 -7.90 0.93 -5.82
C HIS A 68 -6.75 0.50 -4.92
N THR A 69 -5.67 1.27 -4.87
CA THR A 69 -4.52 1.03 -3.99
C THR A 69 -4.05 2.37 -3.42
N PRO A 70 -4.77 2.92 -2.42
CA PRO A 70 -4.52 4.28 -1.91
C PRO A 70 -3.31 4.35 -0.97
N GLY A 71 -2.19 3.74 -1.35
CA GLY A 71 -0.95 3.76 -0.58
C GLY A 71 0.23 3.18 -1.34
N VAL A 72 1.42 3.56 -0.92
CA VAL A 72 2.71 3.15 -1.50
C VAL A 72 3.79 3.17 -0.43
N LEU A 73 4.80 2.34 -0.60
CA LEU A 73 6.05 2.41 0.15
C LEU A 73 7.12 3.08 -0.71
N VAL A 74 7.78 4.08 -0.18
CA VAL A 74 9.02 4.60 -0.78
C VAL A 74 10.18 3.81 -0.18
N LYS A 75 10.93 3.12 -1.03
CA LYS A 75 12.04 2.24 -0.61
C LYS A 75 13.03 3.00 0.27
N ASN A 76 13.47 2.36 1.35
CA ASN A 76 14.35 2.90 2.40
C ASN A 76 13.79 4.11 3.16
N HIS A 77 12.54 4.52 2.92
CA HIS A 77 11.96 5.71 3.55
C HIS A 77 10.73 5.36 4.41
N GLY A 78 9.59 5.11 3.79
CA GLY A 78 8.36 4.82 4.53
C GLY A 78 7.11 4.89 3.65
N PRO A 79 5.91 4.71 4.28
CA PRO A 79 4.65 4.72 3.57
C PRO A 79 4.11 6.12 3.29
N PHE A 80 3.46 6.25 2.14
CA PHE A 80 2.57 7.35 1.78
C PHE A 80 1.18 6.77 1.54
N ALA A 81 0.15 7.44 2.03
CA ALA A 81 -1.24 7.08 1.79
C ALA A 81 -2.07 8.30 1.43
N TRP A 82 -3.16 8.09 0.73
CA TRP A 82 -4.05 9.17 0.30
C TRP A 82 -5.52 8.77 0.40
N GLY A 83 -6.39 9.73 0.20
CA GLY A 83 -7.83 9.60 0.19
C GLY A 83 -8.45 10.86 -0.39
N ARG A 84 -9.77 10.90 -0.50
CA ARG A 84 -10.55 12.04 -1.00
C ARG A 84 -10.41 13.27 -0.10
N ASP A 85 -10.15 13.04 1.18
CA ASP A 85 -9.94 14.07 2.21
C ASP A 85 -8.88 13.64 3.23
N ALA A 86 -8.57 14.52 4.20
CA ALA A 86 -7.57 14.25 5.22
C ALA A 86 -7.95 13.07 6.14
N HIS A 87 -9.24 12.92 6.46
CA HIS A 87 -9.72 11.84 7.31
C HIS A 87 -9.52 10.48 6.63
N GLU A 88 -9.92 10.36 5.36
CA GLU A 88 -9.73 9.13 4.59
C GLU A 88 -8.25 8.80 4.37
N ALA A 89 -7.40 9.82 4.12
CA ALA A 89 -5.96 9.61 3.99
C ALA A 89 -5.33 9.05 5.28
N VAL A 90 -5.69 9.58 6.45
CA VAL A 90 -5.24 9.06 7.77
C VAL A 90 -5.80 7.67 8.03
N TYR A 91 -7.05 7.43 7.68
CA TYR A 91 -7.68 6.12 7.79
C TYR A 91 -6.93 5.08 6.96
N ASN A 92 -6.63 5.38 5.69
CA ASN A 92 -5.89 4.50 4.80
C ASN A 92 -4.45 4.26 5.29
N ALA A 93 -3.78 5.28 5.85
CA ALA A 93 -2.46 5.12 6.47
C ALA A 93 -2.50 4.17 7.69
N THR A 94 -3.55 4.26 8.50
CA THR A 94 -3.76 3.36 9.65
C THR A 94 -4.00 1.92 9.20
N VAL A 95 -4.84 1.72 8.19
CA VAL A 95 -5.11 0.40 7.62
C VAL A 95 -3.85 -0.18 6.98
N LEU A 96 -3.06 0.65 6.26
CA LEU A 96 -1.80 0.24 5.64
C LEU A 96 -0.83 -0.33 6.67
N GLU A 97 -0.66 0.35 7.81
CA GLU A 97 0.19 -0.15 8.91
C GLU A 97 -0.32 -1.49 9.46
N GLN A 98 -1.65 -1.66 9.63
CA GLN A 98 -2.20 -2.90 10.15
C GLN A 98 -2.03 -4.07 9.17
N VAL A 99 -2.25 -3.88 7.88
CA VAL A 99 -2.04 -4.95 6.88
C VAL A 99 -0.55 -5.26 6.70
N ALA A 100 0.33 -4.26 6.83
CA ALA A 100 1.78 -4.46 6.85
C ALA A 100 2.21 -5.36 8.03
N LYS A 101 1.68 -5.10 9.22
CA LYS A 101 1.89 -5.93 10.41
C LYS A 101 1.38 -7.35 10.20
N MET A 102 0.14 -7.50 9.73
CA MET A 102 -0.45 -8.82 9.46
C MET A 102 0.38 -9.60 8.46
N ALA A 103 0.78 -8.98 7.34
CA ALA A 103 1.59 -9.63 6.33
C ALA A 103 2.96 -10.08 6.87
N PHE A 104 3.63 -9.22 7.66
CA PHE A 104 4.91 -9.55 8.31
C PHE A 104 4.78 -10.78 9.21
N VAL A 105 3.82 -10.77 10.15
CA VAL A 105 3.60 -11.88 11.07
C VAL A 105 3.18 -13.16 10.33
N THR A 106 2.30 -13.03 9.33
CA THR A 106 1.89 -14.18 8.50
C THR A 106 3.09 -14.84 7.80
N LYS A 107 4.00 -14.03 7.22
CA LYS A 107 5.20 -14.55 6.56
C LYS A 107 6.20 -15.17 7.53
N LEU A 108 6.25 -14.71 8.78
CA LEU A 108 7.03 -15.39 9.84
C LEU A 108 6.44 -16.76 10.20
N LEU A 109 5.11 -16.86 10.29
CA LEU A 109 4.42 -18.12 10.63
C LEU A 109 4.42 -19.11 9.46
N ASN A 110 4.22 -18.60 8.26
CA ASN A 110 4.21 -19.40 7.03
C ASN A 110 4.79 -18.59 5.86
N PRO A 111 6.08 -18.77 5.50
CA PRO A 111 6.74 -18.05 4.43
C PRO A 111 6.07 -18.22 3.06
N THR A 112 5.37 -19.34 2.83
CA THR A 112 4.69 -19.67 1.57
C THR A 112 3.21 -19.26 1.55
N ALA A 113 2.71 -18.62 2.62
CA ALA A 113 1.32 -18.16 2.70
C ALA A 113 0.94 -17.29 1.49
N GLY A 114 -0.25 -17.52 0.97
CA GLY A 114 -0.86 -16.81 -0.14
C GLY A 114 -2.37 -16.74 0.03
N ILE A 115 -3.05 -16.09 -0.90
CA ILE A 115 -4.51 -15.99 -0.96
C ILE A 115 -4.97 -16.28 -2.40
N ASP A 116 -6.12 -16.91 -2.53
CA ASP A 116 -6.73 -17.13 -3.83
C ASP A 116 -7.12 -15.79 -4.47
N PRO A 117 -6.67 -15.48 -5.71
CA PRO A 117 -7.01 -14.24 -6.40
C PRO A 117 -8.52 -13.99 -6.54
N LEU A 118 -9.33 -15.05 -6.65
CA LEU A 118 -10.79 -14.94 -6.72
C LEU A 118 -11.36 -14.43 -5.39
N LEU A 119 -10.77 -14.84 -4.26
CA LEU A 119 -11.18 -14.34 -2.94
C LEU A 119 -10.81 -12.86 -2.75
N VAL A 120 -9.64 -12.44 -3.25
CA VAL A 120 -9.24 -11.02 -3.27
C VAL A 120 -10.25 -10.19 -4.04
N GLU A 121 -10.56 -10.62 -5.28
CA GLU A 121 -11.49 -9.91 -6.16
C GLU A 121 -12.89 -9.80 -5.54
N LYS A 122 -13.40 -10.89 -4.97
CA LYS A 122 -14.70 -10.90 -4.29
C LYS A 122 -14.76 -9.89 -3.13
N HIS A 123 -13.72 -9.86 -2.28
CA HIS A 123 -13.67 -8.95 -1.14
C HIS A 123 -13.51 -7.49 -1.55
N PHE A 124 -12.69 -7.23 -2.55
CA PHE A 124 -12.51 -5.87 -3.07
C PHE A 124 -13.82 -5.34 -3.67
N ARG A 125 -14.46 -6.10 -4.57
CA ARG A 125 -15.68 -5.65 -5.28
C ARG A 125 -16.88 -5.42 -4.36
N ARG A 126 -17.00 -6.18 -3.26
CA ARG A 126 -18.13 -5.97 -2.32
C ARG A 126 -18.11 -4.60 -1.64
N LYS A 127 -16.95 -3.93 -1.60
CA LYS A 127 -16.75 -2.58 -1.01
C LYS A 127 -16.55 -1.49 -2.05
N HIS A 128 -16.06 -1.84 -3.22
CA HIS A 128 -15.64 -0.90 -4.27
C HIS A 128 -16.34 -1.20 -5.59
N GLY A 129 -16.71 -0.15 -6.31
CA GLY A 129 -17.34 -0.28 -7.63
C GLY A 129 -18.87 -0.15 -7.60
N PRO A 130 -19.52 -0.27 -8.77
CA PRO A 130 -20.95 0.00 -8.93
C PRO A 130 -21.87 -0.99 -8.19
N ASP A 131 -21.38 -2.21 -7.96
CA ASP A 131 -22.15 -3.28 -7.30
C ASP A 131 -21.76 -3.46 -5.82
N ALA A 132 -21.10 -2.48 -5.23
CA ALA A 132 -20.69 -2.53 -3.83
C ALA A 132 -21.90 -2.58 -2.89
N TYR A 133 -21.89 -3.51 -1.94
CA TYR A 133 -23.01 -3.74 -1.02
C TYR A 133 -22.59 -3.79 0.45
N TYR A 134 -21.29 -3.69 0.74
CA TYR A 134 -20.75 -3.81 2.10
C TYR A 134 -19.88 -2.60 2.46
N GLY A 135 -20.20 -1.97 3.60
CA GLY A 135 -19.39 -0.87 4.12
C GLY A 135 -19.58 0.49 3.44
N GLN A 136 -20.73 0.72 2.75
CA GLN A 136 -21.05 1.98 2.05
C GLN A 136 -21.76 3.02 2.94
N LYS A 137 -21.74 2.89 4.25
CA LYS A 137 -22.37 3.87 5.16
C LYS A 137 -21.33 4.80 5.75
#